data_2b0c97b73d2b669254e38358671eae26
#
_entry.id   2b0c97b73d2b669254e38358671eae26
#
_cell.length_a   1.000
_cell.length_b   1.000
_cell.length_c   1.000
_cell.angle_alpha   90.00
_cell.angle_beta   90.00
_cell.angle_gamma   90.00
#
_symmetry.space_group_name_H-M   'P 1'
#
loop_
_entity.id
_entity.type
_entity.pdbx_description
1 polymer ?
#
loop_
_entity_poly.entity_id
_entity_poly.type
_entity_poly.pdbx_seq_one_letter_code
_entity_poly.pdbx_strand_id
1 'polypeptide(L)'
;MSHAKALLVAALGAFGGTLGYAYILNAPKKTILPASFIGLFGYMAYVLLGMAGMGTMSAYFLSTVLVSVVCEIEARVMRMPSTIFLLSALVPLVPGYNFYLAMLALVENRGAAAAREGLVAVQIVAAIAIGAAVTSVCFRAFATNRKKGKPGNLAHAPKES
;
A
#
# COMPACT_ATOMS: atom_id res chain seq x y z
N MET A 1 3.42 -0.53 -29.54
CA MET A 1 3.72 0.61 -28.64
C MET A 1 5.01 0.28 -27.94
N SER A 2 5.98 1.23 -27.86
CA SER A 2 7.24 0.95 -27.14
C SER A 2 6.94 0.72 -25.66
N HIS A 3 7.64 -0.23 -25.03
CA HIS A 3 7.50 -0.54 -23.60
C HIS A 3 7.55 0.72 -22.70
N ALA A 4 8.34 1.72 -23.12
CA ALA A 4 8.44 3.00 -22.43
C ALA A 4 7.13 3.78 -22.42
N LYS A 5 6.35 3.79 -23.50
CA LYS A 5 5.04 4.47 -23.52
C LYS A 5 4.03 3.80 -22.61
N ALA A 6 4.00 2.46 -22.57
CA ALA A 6 3.13 1.71 -21.67
C ALA A 6 3.47 1.98 -20.19
N LEU A 7 4.76 2.01 -19.85
CA LEU A 7 5.21 2.34 -18.51
C LEU A 7 4.85 3.78 -18.10
N LEU A 8 5.00 4.74 -19.00
CA LEU A 8 4.60 6.14 -18.72
C LEU A 8 3.10 6.28 -18.48
N VAL A 9 2.27 5.65 -19.30
CA VAL A 9 0.82 5.67 -19.10
C VAL A 9 0.43 5.02 -17.79
N ALA A 10 1.05 3.89 -17.46
CA ALA A 10 0.83 3.19 -16.20
C ALA A 10 1.27 4.03 -14.98
N ALA A 11 2.41 4.71 -15.07
CA ALA A 11 2.91 5.62 -14.04
C ALA A 11 1.98 6.80 -13.81
N LEU A 12 1.51 7.45 -14.88
CA LEU A 12 0.56 8.55 -14.81
C LEU A 12 -0.79 8.10 -14.25
N GLY A 13 -1.25 6.89 -14.64
CA GLY A 13 -2.46 6.28 -14.11
C GLY A 13 -2.36 5.98 -12.61
N ALA A 14 -1.24 5.42 -12.16
CA ALA A 14 -1.00 5.14 -10.75
C ALA A 14 -0.94 6.42 -9.91
N PHE A 15 -0.23 7.44 -10.39
CA PHE A 15 -0.15 8.74 -9.73
C PHE A 15 -1.53 9.43 -9.66
N GLY A 16 -2.21 9.56 -10.80
CA GLY A 16 -3.52 10.21 -10.89
C GLY A 16 -4.61 9.47 -10.12
N GLY A 17 -4.60 8.13 -10.16
CA GLY A 17 -5.52 7.29 -9.41
C GLY A 17 -5.35 7.45 -7.89
N THR A 18 -4.11 7.44 -7.40
CA THR A 18 -3.81 7.68 -5.97
C THR A 18 -4.22 9.09 -5.55
N LEU A 19 -3.90 10.10 -6.38
CA LEU A 19 -4.25 11.49 -6.12
C LEU A 19 -5.77 11.69 -6.04
N GLY A 20 -6.51 11.16 -7.02
CA GLY A 20 -7.97 11.25 -7.05
C GLY A 20 -8.60 10.53 -5.86
N TYR A 21 -8.10 9.36 -5.49
CA TYR A 21 -8.62 8.61 -4.34
C TYR A 21 -8.32 9.31 -3.01
N ALA A 22 -7.12 9.87 -2.84
CA ALA A 22 -6.78 10.65 -1.66
C ALA A 22 -7.69 11.89 -1.51
N TYR A 23 -8.08 12.49 -2.63
CA TYR A 23 -9.02 13.59 -2.64
C TYR A 23 -10.44 13.15 -2.25
N ILE A 24 -10.90 12.00 -2.77
CA ILE A 24 -12.22 11.41 -2.41
C ILE A 24 -12.27 11.06 -0.92
N LEU A 25 -11.18 10.54 -0.34
CA LEU A 25 -11.07 10.26 1.09
C LEU A 25 -11.01 11.53 1.96
N ASN A 26 -11.07 12.70 1.35
CA ASN A 26 -10.93 13.97 2.05
C ASN A 26 -9.64 14.04 2.90
N ALA A 27 -8.57 13.45 2.37
CA ALA A 27 -7.27 13.45 3.04
C ALA A 27 -6.75 14.88 3.19
N PRO A 28 -6.01 15.22 4.26
CA PRO A 28 -5.42 16.54 4.44
C PRO A 28 -4.59 16.93 3.22
N LYS A 29 -4.77 18.15 2.70
CA LYS A 29 -4.10 18.61 1.47
C LYS A 29 -2.58 18.39 1.45
N LYS A 30 -1.95 18.44 2.64
CA LYS A 30 -0.51 18.20 2.81
C LYS A 30 -0.09 16.75 2.54
N THR A 31 -1.01 15.78 2.67
CA THR A 31 -0.72 14.34 2.52
C THR A 31 -1.02 13.81 1.12
N ILE A 32 -1.81 14.52 0.32
CA ILE A 32 -2.26 14.07 -1.01
C ILE A 32 -1.07 13.86 -1.95
N LEU A 33 -0.20 14.84 -2.08
CA LEU A 33 0.98 14.76 -2.96
C LEU A 33 1.97 13.67 -2.53
N PRO A 34 2.42 13.59 -1.28
CA PRO A 34 3.28 12.50 -0.82
C PRO A 34 2.65 11.12 -1.03
N ALA A 35 1.37 10.94 -0.70
CA ALA A 35 0.67 9.67 -0.93
C ALA A 35 0.64 9.28 -2.42
N SER A 36 0.48 10.25 -3.32
CA SER A 36 0.47 9.99 -4.78
C SER A 36 1.84 9.52 -5.28
N PHE A 37 2.93 10.09 -4.77
CA PHE A 37 4.28 9.62 -5.10
C PHE A 37 4.56 8.23 -4.54
N ILE A 38 4.06 7.92 -3.33
CA ILE A 38 4.20 6.59 -2.73
C ILE A 38 3.42 5.55 -3.56
N GLY A 39 2.20 5.87 -4.01
CA GLY A 39 1.41 4.99 -4.87
C GLY A 39 2.07 4.74 -6.23
N LEU A 40 2.63 5.79 -6.85
CA LEU A 40 3.43 5.67 -8.06
C LEU A 40 4.65 4.75 -7.83
N PHE A 41 5.40 4.98 -6.76
CA PHE A 41 6.56 4.16 -6.40
C PHE A 41 6.17 2.69 -6.19
N GLY A 42 5.08 2.43 -5.48
CA GLY A 42 4.58 1.07 -5.24
C GLY A 42 4.21 0.35 -6.52
N TYR A 43 3.52 1.02 -7.43
CA TYR A 43 3.17 0.44 -8.72
C TYR A 43 4.41 0.18 -9.59
N MET A 44 5.35 1.10 -9.62
CA MET A 44 6.62 0.90 -10.34
C MET A 44 7.43 -0.26 -9.76
N ALA A 45 7.49 -0.38 -8.44
CA ALA A 45 8.13 -1.52 -7.78
C ALA A 45 7.48 -2.85 -8.20
N TYR A 46 6.14 -2.93 -8.23
CA TYR A 46 5.41 -4.09 -8.70
C TYR A 46 5.78 -4.46 -10.15
N VAL A 47 5.78 -3.49 -11.06
CA VAL A 47 6.12 -3.71 -12.47
C VAL A 47 7.55 -4.19 -12.63
N LEU A 48 8.51 -3.57 -11.94
CA LEU A 48 9.93 -3.93 -11.99
C LEU A 48 10.18 -5.34 -11.44
N LEU A 49 9.53 -5.72 -10.32
CA LEU A 49 9.62 -7.05 -9.76
C LEU A 49 9.04 -8.12 -10.70
N GLY A 50 7.93 -7.80 -11.39
CA GLY A 50 7.36 -8.64 -12.42
C GLY A 50 8.30 -8.81 -13.62
N MET A 51 8.96 -7.75 -14.06
CA MET A 51 9.97 -7.80 -15.14
C MET A 51 11.23 -8.59 -14.73
N ALA A 52 11.58 -8.62 -13.46
CA ALA A 52 12.66 -9.42 -12.90
C ALA A 52 12.33 -10.92 -12.83
N GLY A 53 11.13 -11.33 -13.27
CA GLY A 53 10.71 -12.74 -13.31
C GLY A 53 10.12 -13.26 -11.99
N MET A 54 9.77 -12.37 -11.05
CA MET A 54 9.09 -12.79 -9.83
C MET A 54 7.65 -13.20 -10.10
N GLY A 55 7.16 -14.20 -9.37
CA GLY A 55 5.76 -14.60 -9.44
C GLY A 55 4.82 -13.45 -9.01
N THR A 56 3.62 -13.43 -9.58
CA THR A 56 2.63 -12.35 -9.36
C THR A 56 2.39 -12.09 -7.87
N MET A 57 2.18 -13.14 -7.07
CA MET A 57 1.89 -13.03 -5.63
C MET A 57 3.05 -12.42 -4.84
N SER A 58 4.28 -12.87 -5.12
CA SER A 58 5.48 -12.35 -4.46
C SER A 58 5.77 -10.90 -4.84
N ALA A 59 5.49 -10.53 -6.10
CA ALA A 59 5.64 -9.14 -6.56
C ALA A 59 4.64 -8.21 -5.84
N TYR A 60 3.37 -8.59 -5.71
CA TYR A 60 2.39 -7.82 -4.95
C TYR A 60 2.73 -7.72 -3.47
N PHE A 61 3.12 -8.83 -2.85
CA PHE A 61 3.53 -8.85 -1.44
C PHE A 61 4.71 -7.91 -1.18
N LEU A 62 5.78 -8.04 -1.97
CA LEU A 62 6.99 -7.25 -1.78
C LEU A 62 6.76 -5.75 -2.07
N SER A 63 6.02 -5.42 -3.13
CA SER A 63 5.63 -4.04 -3.43
C SER A 63 4.82 -3.43 -2.30
N THR A 64 3.88 -4.20 -1.72
CA THR A 64 3.08 -3.72 -0.59
C THR A 64 3.93 -3.50 0.65
N VAL A 65 4.89 -4.38 0.95
CA VAL A 65 5.84 -4.18 2.05
C VAL A 65 6.62 -2.88 1.86
N LEU A 66 7.16 -2.64 0.64
CA LEU A 66 7.90 -1.41 0.32
C LEU A 66 7.03 -0.16 0.50
N VAL A 67 5.81 -0.17 -0.06
CA VAL A 67 4.84 0.93 0.10
C VAL A 67 4.54 1.18 1.57
N SER A 68 4.26 0.13 2.34
CA SER A 68 3.91 0.23 3.75
C SER A 68 5.04 0.80 4.58
N VAL A 69 6.29 0.41 4.30
CA VAL A 69 7.49 0.97 4.95
C VAL A 69 7.59 2.48 4.68
N VAL A 70 7.44 2.89 3.42
CA VAL A 70 7.50 4.31 3.07
C VAL A 70 6.36 5.10 3.72
N CYS A 71 5.14 4.55 3.74
CA CYS A 71 3.99 5.16 4.42
C CYS A 71 4.24 5.34 5.92
N GLU A 72 4.86 4.36 6.60
CA GLU A 72 5.19 4.46 8.02
C GLU A 72 6.27 5.51 8.31
N ILE A 73 7.23 5.67 7.42
CA ILE A 73 8.27 6.71 7.51
C ILE A 73 7.65 8.08 7.32
N GLU A 74 6.86 8.27 6.25
CA GLU A 74 6.23 9.55 5.91
C GLU A 74 5.24 9.99 7.00
N ALA A 75 4.45 9.05 7.54
CA ALA A 75 3.55 9.30 8.66
C ALA A 75 4.26 9.86 9.89
N ARG A 76 5.47 9.41 10.17
CA ARG A 76 6.30 9.91 11.28
C ARG A 76 6.87 11.30 10.99
N VAL A 77 7.31 11.54 9.75
CA VAL A 77 7.82 12.85 9.30
C VAL A 77 6.71 13.89 9.41
N MET A 78 5.53 13.56 8.91
CA MET A 78 4.37 14.48 8.91
C MET A 78 3.58 14.49 10.21
N ARG A 79 3.91 13.60 11.17
CA ARG A 79 3.18 13.42 12.45
C ARG A 79 1.69 13.15 12.24
N MET A 80 1.38 12.29 11.25
CA MET A 80 0.03 11.91 10.88
C MET A 80 -0.14 10.38 10.93
N PRO A 81 -1.39 9.87 11.03
CA PRO A 81 -1.63 8.42 11.00
C PRO A 81 -1.16 7.81 9.68
N SER A 82 -0.41 6.70 9.74
CA SER A 82 0.08 5.97 8.55
C SER A 82 -1.04 5.43 7.66
N THR A 83 -2.22 5.19 8.23
CA THR A 83 -3.40 4.69 7.51
C THR A 83 -3.85 5.63 6.39
N ILE A 84 -3.70 6.96 6.55
CA ILE A 84 -4.08 7.95 5.53
C ILE A 84 -3.24 7.77 4.27
N PHE A 85 -1.92 7.58 4.44
CA PHE A 85 -1.01 7.33 3.33
C PHE A 85 -1.22 5.95 2.73
N LEU A 86 -1.35 4.92 3.58
CA LEU A 86 -1.47 3.54 3.17
C LEU A 86 -2.72 3.29 2.33
N LEU A 87 -3.90 3.76 2.77
CA LEU A 87 -5.15 3.58 2.04
C LEU A 87 -5.09 4.18 0.63
N SER A 88 -4.49 5.37 0.50
CA SER A 88 -4.35 6.03 -0.80
C SER A 88 -3.29 5.38 -1.67
N ALA A 89 -2.13 5.04 -1.11
CA ALA A 89 -0.99 4.51 -1.86
C ALA A 89 -1.18 3.07 -2.35
N LEU A 90 -2.06 2.27 -1.72
CA LEU A 90 -2.36 0.92 -2.15
C LEU A 90 -3.35 0.84 -3.33
N VAL A 91 -4.05 1.92 -3.67
CA VAL A 91 -5.05 1.94 -4.75
C VAL A 91 -4.52 1.39 -6.08
N PRO A 92 -3.33 1.77 -6.57
CA PRO A 92 -2.80 1.24 -7.82
C PRO A 92 -2.47 -0.26 -7.77
N LEU A 93 -2.31 -0.83 -6.57
CA LEU A 93 -2.02 -2.26 -6.37
C LEU A 93 -3.29 -3.12 -6.25
N VAL A 94 -4.47 -2.50 -6.13
CA VAL A 94 -5.74 -3.25 -6.09
C VAL A 94 -5.94 -4.02 -7.40
N PRO A 95 -6.26 -5.33 -7.36
CA PRO A 95 -6.39 -6.17 -8.56
C PRO A 95 -7.70 -5.90 -9.33
N GLY A 96 -7.94 -4.64 -9.69
CA GLY A 96 -9.16 -4.22 -10.37
C GLY A 96 -9.38 -4.91 -11.72
N TYR A 97 -8.29 -5.18 -12.45
CA TYR A 97 -8.35 -5.89 -13.72
C TYR A 97 -8.86 -7.34 -13.57
N ASN A 98 -8.38 -8.07 -12.56
CA ASN A 98 -8.85 -9.43 -12.30
C ASN A 98 -10.31 -9.45 -11.84
N PHE A 99 -10.75 -8.49 -11.04
CA PHE A 99 -12.17 -8.35 -10.67
C PHE A 99 -13.02 -8.05 -11.91
N TYR A 100 -12.57 -7.17 -12.78
CA TYR A 100 -13.26 -6.87 -14.02
C TYR A 100 -13.42 -8.12 -14.91
N LEU A 101 -12.33 -8.89 -15.11
CA LEU A 101 -12.37 -10.12 -15.90
C LEU A 101 -13.29 -11.18 -15.28
N ALA A 102 -13.28 -11.31 -13.95
CA ALA A 102 -14.17 -12.22 -13.25
C ALA A 102 -15.64 -11.87 -13.48
N MET A 103 -16.00 -10.58 -13.35
CA MET A 103 -17.36 -10.10 -13.61
C MET A 103 -17.78 -10.26 -15.07
N LEU A 104 -16.89 -9.95 -16.01
CA LEU A 104 -17.14 -10.13 -17.45
C LEU A 104 -17.43 -11.62 -17.77
N ALA A 105 -16.61 -12.52 -17.24
CA ALA A 105 -16.80 -13.97 -17.44
C ALA A 105 -18.14 -14.47 -16.85
N LEU A 106 -18.61 -13.87 -15.74
CA LEU A 106 -19.95 -14.18 -15.21
C LEU A 106 -21.06 -13.75 -16.15
N VAL A 107 -20.98 -12.54 -16.70
CA VAL A 107 -21.96 -12.02 -17.66
C VAL A 107 -22.00 -12.87 -18.95
N GLU A 108 -20.85 -13.38 -19.37
CA GLU A 108 -20.73 -14.26 -20.53
C GLU A 108 -21.05 -15.75 -20.23
N ASN A 109 -21.58 -16.05 -19.04
CA ASN A 109 -21.90 -17.43 -18.60
C ASN A 109 -20.69 -18.38 -18.59
N ARG A 110 -19.47 -17.86 -18.45
CA ARG A 110 -18.23 -18.63 -18.35
C ARG A 110 -17.81 -18.83 -16.89
N GLY A 111 -18.60 -19.58 -16.12
CA GLY A 111 -18.43 -19.72 -14.68
C GLY A 111 -17.03 -20.21 -14.23
N ALA A 112 -16.41 -21.13 -14.95
CA ALA A 112 -15.06 -21.61 -14.66
C ALA A 112 -13.99 -20.51 -14.81
N ALA A 113 -14.11 -19.68 -15.84
CA ALA A 113 -13.20 -18.53 -16.05
C ALA A 113 -13.41 -17.47 -14.95
N ALA A 114 -14.66 -17.18 -14.60
CA ALA A 114 -15.01 -16.25 -13.54
C ALA A 114 -14.43 -16.69 -12.18
N ALA A 115 -14.56 -17.98 -11.84
CA ALA A 115 -14.00 -18.52 -10.60
C ALA A 115 -12.48 -18.42 -10.58
N ARG A 116 -11.80 -18.68 -11.70
CA ARG A 116 -10.34 -18.59 -11.81
C ARG A 116 -9.85 -17.15 -11.59
N GLU A 117 -10.42 -16.17 -12.30
CA GLU A 117 -10.01 -14.77 -12.18
C GLU A 117 -10.36 -14.19 -10.81
N GLY A 118 -11.52 -14.56 -10.26
CA GLY A 118 -11.92 -14.19 -8.91
C GLY A 118 -10.97 -14.74 -7.84
N LEU A 119 -10.55 -16.00 -7.98
CA LEU A 119 -9.59 -16.61 -7.05
C LEU A 119 -8.23 -15.91 -7.10
N VAL A 120 -7.74 -15.58 -8.29
CA VAL A 120 -6.50 -14.81 -8.46
C VAL A 120 -6.62 -13.44 -7.79
N ALA A 121 -7.75 -12.74 -7.97
CA ALA A 121 -7.98 -11.45 -7.30
C ALA A 121 -7.95 -11.56 -5.78
N VAL A 122 -8.60 -12.59 -5.21
CA VAL A 122 -8.59 -12.84 -3.75
C VAL A 122 -7.18 -13.14 -3.24
N GLN A 123 -6.40 -13.92 -3.97
CA GLN A 123 -5.01 -14.22 -3.61
C GLN A 123 -4.14 -12.95 -3.62
N ILE A 124 -4.31 -12.06 -4.59
CA ILE A 124 -3.59 -10.79 -4.64
C ILE A 124 -3.97 -9.91 -3.44
N VAL A 125 -5.26 -9.80 -3.12
CA VAL A 125 -5.74 -9.03 -1.95
C VAL A 125 -5.15 -9.60 -0.66
N ALA A 126 -5.10 -10.93 -0.52
CA ALA A 126 -4.49 -11.59 0.64
C ALA A 126 -2.99 -11.27 0.74
N ALA A 127 -2.24 -11.29 -0.37
CA ALA A 127 -0.83 -10.93 -0.41
C ALA A 127 -0.60 -9.47 0.03
N ILE A 128 -1.44 -8.54 -0.45
CA ILE A 128 -1.41 -7.13 -0.05
C ILE A 128 -1.72 -6.98 1.45
N ALA A 129 -2.77 -7.63 1.94
CA ALA A 129 -3.17 -7.55 3.34
C ALA A 129 -2.08 -8.07 4.29
N ILE A 130 -1.48 -9.20 3.96
CA ILE A 130 -0.38 -9.78 4.75
C ILE A 130 0.84 -8.87 4.72
N GLY A 131 1.23 -8.33 3.55
CA GLY A 131 2.36 -7.41 3.41
C GLY A 131 2.20 -6.16 4.27
N ALA A 132 1.02 -5.54 4.23
CA ALA A 132 0.69 -4.37 5.04
C ALA A 132 0.67 -4.68 6.55
N ALA A 133 0.07 -5.82 6.94
CA ALA A 133 -0.02 -6.25 8.33
C ALA A 133 1.36 -6.53 8.94
N VAL A 134 2.21 -7.28 8.24
CA VAL A 134 3.58 -7.60 8.70
C VAL A 134 4.37 -6.33 8.93
N THR A 135 4.35 -5.40 7.97
CA THR A 135 5.05 -4.12 8.10
C THR A 135 4.54 -3.33 9.30
N SER A 136 3.22 -3.17 9.45
CA SER A 136 2.63 -2.43 10.56
C SER A 136 2.98 -3.02 11.93
N VAL A 137 2.97 -4.35 12.06
CA VAL A 137 3.36 -5.05 13.30
C VAL A 137 4.83 -4.82 13.61
N CYS A 138 5.71 -4.97 12.63
CA CYS A 138 7.15 -4.71 12.81
C CYS A 138 7.40 -3.28 13.31
N PHE A 139 6.81 -2.28 12.67
CA PHE A 139 6.99 -0.88 13.06
C PHE A 139 6.44 -0.55 14.44
N ARG A 140 5.31 -1.15 14.85
CA ARG A 140 4.76 -1.02 16.21
C ARG A 140 5.67 -1.66 17.26
N ALA A 141 6.19 -2.85 16.98
CA ALA A 141 7.13 -3.54 17.88
C ALA A 141 8.40 -2.71 18.14
N PHE A 142 8.98 -2.13 17.07
CA PHE A 142 10.14 -1.24 17.18
C PHE A 142 9.82 0.04 17.98
N ALA A 143 8.64 0.63 17.78
CA ALA A 143 8.22 1.83 18.48
C ALA A 143 8.02 1.59 19.99
N THR A 144 7.49 0.43 20.36
CA THR A 144 7.27 0.05 21.76
C THR A 144 8.59 -0.21 22.49
N ASN A 145 9.56 -0.85 21.84
CA ASN A 145 10.88 -1.11 22.42
C ASN A 145 11.66 0.18 22.71
N ARG A 146 11.49 1.19 21.84
CA ARG A 146 12.14 2.51 22.02
C ARG A 146 11.58 3.30 23.22
N LYS A 147 10.31 3.07 23.59
CA LYS A 147 9.70 3.68 24.78
C LYS A 147 10.14 3.03 26.08
N LYS A 148 10.41 1.72 26.09
CA LYS A 148 10.91 0.98 27.26
C LYS A 148 12.38 1.31 27.62
N GLY A 149 13.17 1.80 26.66
CA GLY A 149 14.58 2.15 26.87
C GLY A 149 14.83 3.56 27.43
N LYS A 150 13.81 4.37 27.70
CA LYS A 150 13.96 5.63 28.47
C LYS A 150 13.69 5.32 29.94
N PRO A 151 14.71 5.32 30.85
CA PRO A 151 14.49 5.22 32.28
C PRO A 151 13.62 6.41 32.69
N GLY A 152 12.48 6.10 33.29
CA GLY A 152 11.56 7.10 33.81
C GLY A 152 12.29 8.03 34.76
N ASN A 153 12.24 9.32 34.53
CA ASN A 153 12.64 10.34 35.47
C ASN A 153 11.60 10.35 36.61
N LEU A 154 11.79 9.44 37.55
CA LEU A 154 11.11 9.44 38.85
C LEU A 154 11.75 10.52 39.74
N ALA A 155 11.50 11.77 39.43
CA ALA A 155 11.91 12.86 40.28
C ALA A 155 10.88 13.99 40.22
N HIS A 156 9.71 13.77 40.79
CA HIS A 156 8.93 14.83 41.45
C HIS A 156 7.97 14.17 42.45
N ALA A 157 8.54 13.82 43.62
CA ALA A 157 7.73 13.74 44.82
C ALA A 157 7.43 15.18 45.28
N PRO A 158 6.18 15.56 45.55
CA PRO A 158 5.91 16.84 46.20
C PRO A 158 6.39 16.72 47.63
N LYS A 159 7.28 17.63 48.02
CA LYS A 159 7.60 17.87 49.46
C LYS A 159 6.36 18.50 50.09
N GLU A 160 5.68 17.74 50.92
CA GLU A 160 4.75 18.29 51.92
C GLU A 160 5.56 19.04 52.96
N SER A 161 5.18 20.27 53.21
CA SER A 161 5.42 21.03 54.44
C SER A 161 4.27 22.00 54.64
#